data_6ab33b28197f7f3b5b94c9074c429557
#
_entry.id   6ab33b28197f7f3b5b94c9074c429557
#
_cell.length_a   1.000
_cell.length_b   1.000
_cell.length_c   1.000
_cell.angle_alpha   90.00
_cell.angle_beta   90.00
_cell.angle_gamma   90.00
#
_symmetry.space_group_name_H-M   'P 1'
#
loop_
_entity.id
_entity.type
_entity.pdbx_description
1 polymer ?
#
loop_
_entity_poly.entity_id
_entity_poly.type
_entity_poly.pdbx_seq_one_letter_code
_entity_poly.pdbx_strand_id
1 'polypeptide(L)'
;PPKLIDQAIDGVADVVWTVPGYTPGRFPSTEVFELPFMVTDARAASSALWQVLERHMRETEFAAVHVLAAWVHGPGLFHTNKAVVHPADLKGMKIRGGSRMVNELLELAG
;
A
#
# COMPACT_ATOMS: atom_id res chain seq x y z
N PRO A 1 -7.20 8.91 1.74
CA PRO A 1 -8.25 9.28 0.78
C PRO A 1 -7.68 9.21 -0.65
N PRO A 2 -8.43 8.61 -1.61
CA PRO A 2 -7.90 8.34 -2.94
C PRO A 2 -7.60 9.60 -3.77
N LYS A 3 -8.04 10.79 -3.35
CA LYS A 3 -7.85 12.04 -4.09
C LYS A 3 -6.67 12.91 -3.61
N LEU A 4 -5.87 12.45 -2.65
CA LEU A 4 -4.79 13.28 -2.11
C LEU A 4 -3.70 13.58 -3.15
N ILE A 5 -3.34 12.58 -3.95
CA ILE A 5 -2.34 12.78 -4.99
C ILE A 5 -2.82 13.79 -6.07
N ASP A 6 -4.12 13.76 -6.39
CA ASP A 6 -4.70 14.70 -7.35
C ASP A 6 -4.67 16.12 -6.79
N GLN A 7 -4.89 16.33 -5.49
CA GLN A 7 -4.78 17.63 -4.86
C GLN A 7 -3.37 18.24 -4.97
N ALA A 8 -2.33 17.38 -4.90
CA ALA A 8 -0.96 17.85 -5.12
C ALA A 8 -0.72 18.21 -6.60
N ILE A 9 -1.22 17.42 -7.53
CA ILE A 9 -1.08 17.65 -8.98
C ILE A 9 -1.83 18.91 -9.41
N ASP A 10 -3.03 19.11 -8.87
CA ASP A 10 -3.90 20.25 -9.18
C ASP A 10 -3.48 21.53 -8.45
N GLY A 11 -2.43 21.50 -7.63
CA GLY A 11 -1.94 22.65 -6.87
C GLY A 11 -2.87 23.09 -5.72
N VAL A 12 -3.77 22.22 -5.29
CA VAL A 12 -4.66 22.47 -4.13
C VAL A 12 -3.89 22.33 -2.81
N ALA A 13 -2.87 21.47 -2.80
CA ALA A 13 -1.97 21.28 -1.67
C ALA A 13 -0.52 21.18 -2.15
N ASP A 14 0.39 21.88 -1.47
CA ASP A 14 1.82 21.88 -1.81
C ASP A 14 2.48 20.53 -1.47
N VAL A 15 2.05 19.89 -0.40
CA VAL A 15 2.56 18.58 0.08
C VAL A 15 1.41 17.71 0.53
N VAL A 16 1.43 16.44 0.12
CA VAL A 16 0.46 15.42 0.57
C VAL A 16 1.20 14.18 1.04
N TRP A 17 0.59 13.49 1.99
CA TRP A 17 0.97 12.13 2.36
C TRP A 17 -0.15 11.17 2.01
N THR A 18 0.16 10.10 1.26
CA THR A 18 -0.84 9.12 0.85
C THR A 18 -0.24 7.73 0.74
N VAL A 19 -1.09 6.72 0.71
CA VAL A 19 -0.72 5.33 0.44
C VAL A 19 -1.04 5.04 -1.03
N PRO A 20 -0.06 4.62 -1.85
CA PRO A 20 -0.27 4.32 -3.27
C PRO A 20 -1.43 3.35 -3.53
N GLY A 21 -1.58 2.31 -2.72
CA GLY A 21 -2.67 1.34 -2.80
C GLY A 21 -4.09 1.90 -2.63
N TYR A 22 -4.26 3.17 -2.23
CA TYR A 22 -5.57 3.83 -2.21
C TYR A 22 -6.04 4.28 -3.60
N THR A 23 -5.16 4.26 -4.59
CA THR A 23 -5.46 4.57 -5.99
C THR A 23 -5.06 3.40 -6.89
N PRO A 24 -5.86 2.32 -6.89
CA PRO A 24 -5.53 1.09 -7.62
C PRO A 24 -5.21 1.36 -9.09
N GLY A 25 -4.17 0.72 -9.60
CA GLY A 25 -3.72 0.83 -10.99
C GLY A 25 -2.94 2.09 -11.34
N ARG A 26 -2.81 3.06 -10.42
CA ARG A 26 -2.01 4.28 -10.68
C ARG A 26 -0.53 4.08 -10.41
N PHE A 27 -0.20 3.24 -9.41
CA PHE A 27 1.16 2.95 -8.98
C PHE A 27 1.39 1.43 -8.93
N PRO A 28 1.27 0.72 -10.07
CA PRO A 28 1.30 -0.74 -10.09
C PRO A 28 2.62 -1.34 -9.57
N SER A 29 3.74 -0.67 -9.79
CA SER A 29 5.03 -1.17 -9.29
C SER A 29 5.15 -1.11 -7.76
N THR A 30 4.39 -0.24 -7.08
CA THR A 30 4.36 -0.22 -5.61
C THR A 30 3.59 -1.38 -5.02
N GLU A 31 2.65 -1.98 -5.77
CA GLU A 31 1.82 -3.09 -5.32
C GLU A 31 2.65 -4.34 -4.96
N VAL A 32 3.86 -4.49 -5.51
CA VAL A 32 4.79 -5.56 -5.14
C VAL A 32 5.09 -5.57 -3.64
N PHE A 33 5.18 -4.39 -3.01
CA PHE A 33 5.42 -4.25 -1.58
C PHE A 33 4.20 -4.54 -0.70
N GLU A 34 3.03 -4.72 -1.31
CA GLU A 34 1.79 -5.12 -0.65
C GLU A 34 1.51 -6.62 -0.75
N LEU A 35 2.31 -7.37 -1.52
CA LEU A 35 2.15 -8.81 -1.67
C LEU A 35 2.40 -9.54 -0.34
N PRO A 36 1.61 -10.57 -0.03
CA PRO A 36 1.81 -11.39 1.15
C PRO A 36 3.24 -11.94 1.23
N PHE A 37 3.82 -11.91 2.44
CA PHE A 37 5.15 -12.47 2.75
C PHE A 37 6.35 -11.75 2.09
N MET A 38 6.13 -10.71 1.27
CA MET A 38 7.21 -9.96 0.63
C MET A 38 7.96 -9.05 1.61
N VAL A 39 7.28 -8.49 2.60
CA VAL A 39 7.86 -7.59 3.58
C VAL A 39 7.93 -8.27 4.94
N THR A 40 9.14 -8.59 5.39
CA THR A 40 9.41 -9.11 6.72
C THR A 40 10.10 -8.09 7.62
N ASP A 41 10.83 -7.15 7.02
CA ASP A 41 11.51 -6.06 7.72
C ASP A 41 11.18 -4.73 7.03
N ALA A 42 10.50 -3.83 7.74
CA ALA A 42 10.04 -2.56 7.20
C ALA A 42 11.20 -1.64 6.79
N ARG A 43 12.33 -1.67 7.50
CA ARG A 43 13.49 -0.81 7.22
C ARG A 43 14.17 -1.25 5.92
N ALA A 44 14.43 -2.54 5.78
CA ALA A 44 15.02 -3.10 4.58
C ALA A 44 14.11 -2.89 3.36
N ALA A 45 12.80 -3.16 3.50
CA ALA A 45 11.82 -2.95 2.45
C ALA A 45 11.67 -1.48 2.06
N SER A 46 11.73 -0.55 3.02
CA SER A 46 11.70 0.90 2.73
C SER A 46 12.93 1.35 1.93
N SER A 47 14.11 0.83 2.28
CA SER A 47 15.33 1.10 1.52
C SER A 47 15.25 0.56 0.10
N ALA A 48 14.72 -0.65 -0.07
CA ALA A 48 14.50 -1.25 -1.39
C ALA A 48 13.49 -0.46 -2.22
N LEU A 49 12.33 -0.11 -1.63
CA LEU A 49 11.31 0.72 -2.29
C LEU A 49 11.90 2.04 -2.76
N TRP A 50 12.66 2.74 -1.91
CA TRP A 50 13.28 4.00 -2.28
C TRP A 50 14.23 3.86 -3.47
N GLN A 51 15.07 2.82 -3.48
CA GLN A 51 15.99 2.55 -4.60
C GLN A 51 15.25 2.23 -5.91
N VAL A 52 14.19 1.43 -5.84
CA VAL A 52 13.36 1.10 -7.01
C VAL A 52 12.62 2.34 -7.51
N LEU A 53 12.08 3.16 -6.61
CA LEU A 53 11.43 4.43 -6.95
C LEU A 53 12.39 5.37 -7.69
N GLU A 54 13.57 5.58 -7.14
CA GLU A 54 14.57 6.46 -7.75
C GLU A 54 15.00 6.00 -9.15
N ARG A 55 15.13 4.70 -9.36
CA ARG A 55 15.64 4.13 -10.62
C ARG A 55 14.56 3.94 -11.68
N HIS A 56 13.33 3.65 -11.30
CA HIS A 56 12.33 3.11 -12.22
C HIS A 56 10.98 3.79 -12.20
N MET A 57 10.61 4.47 -11.11
CA MET A 57 9.26 5.00 -10.94
C MET A 57 9.17 6.53 -11.01
N ARG A 58 10.26 7.24 -10.73
CA ARG A 58 10.26 8.71 -10.63
C ARG A 58 9.78 9.39 -11.91
N GLU A 59 10.22 8.91 -13.06
CA GLU A 59 9.90 9.47 -14.38
C GLU A 59 8.72 8.74 -15.06
N THR A 60 8.11 7.78 -14.38
CA THR A 60 6.98 7.00 -14.88
C THR A 60 5.75 7.21 -14.01
N GLU A 61 5.53 6.35 -13.03
CA GLU A 61 4.34 6.39 -12.17
C GLU A 61 4.24 7.67 -11.32
N PHE A 62 5.38 8.25 -10.93
CA PHE A 62 5.45 9.47 -10.12
C PHE A 62 5.82 10.73 -10.91
N ALA A 63 5.83 10.69 -12.24
CA ALA A 63 6.26 11.81 -13.09
C ALA A 63 5.49 13.12 -12.85
N ALA A 64 4.26 13.05 -12.38
CA ALA A 64 3.41 14.23 -12.12
C ALA A 64 3.67 14.89 -10.76
N VAL A 65 4.52 14.32 -9.91
CA VAL A 65 4.80 14.82 -8.55
C VAL A 65 6.28 14.66 -8.19
N HIS A 66 6.75 15.45 -7.23
CA HIS A 66 8.06 15.26 -6.64
C HIS A 66 7.94 14.44 -5.37
N VAL A 67 8.46 13.20 -5.39
CA VAL A 67 8.43 12.34 -4.20
C VAL A 67 9.52 12.78 -3.23
N LEU A 68 9.11 13.22 -2.05
CA LEU A 68 10.00 13.66 -0.99
C LEU A 68 10.51 12.48 -0.14
N ALA A 69 9.65 11.50 0.11
CA ALA A 69 10.00 10.28 0.83
C ALA A 69 9.00 9.16 0.48
N ALA A 70 9.49 7.92 0.52
CA ALA A 70 8.65 6.72 0.43
C ALA A 70 9.17 5.67 1.41
N TRP A 71 8.24 4.97 2.06
CA TRP A 71 8.56 3.91 3.00
C TRP A 71 7.48 2.85 3.05
N VAL A 72 7.84 1.69 3.58
CA VAL A 72 6.95 0.56 3.85
C VAL A 72 6.75 0.46 5.35
N HIS A 73 5.53 0.24 5.80
CA HIS A 73 5.25 -0.05 7.22
C HIS A 73 5.52 -1.53 7.53
N GLY A 74 5.52 -1.89 8.80
CA GLY A 74 5.60 -3.29 9.24
C GLY A 74 4.42 -4.13 8.75
N PRO A 75 4.49 -5.47 8.92
CA PRO A 75 3.42 -6.36 8.53
C PRO A 75 2.05 -5.93 9.06
N GLY A 76 1.02 -6.00 8.21
CA GLY A 76 -0.35 -5.72 8.61
C GLY A 76 -0.85 -6.76 9.63
N LEU A 77 -1.68 -6.32 10.58
CA LEU A 77 -2.29 -7.16 11.60
C LEU A 77 -3.81 -7.06 11.50
N PHE A 78 -4.49 -8.17 11.80
CA PHE A 78 -5.94 -8.17 11.95
C PHE A 78 -6.34 -7.63 13.32
N HIS A 79 -7.17 -6.62 13.33
CA HIS A 79 -7.81 -6.09 14.55
C HIS A 79 -9.25 -6.56 14.56
N THR A 80 -9.53 -7.60 15.33
CA THR A 80 -10.82 -8.28 15.39
C THR A 80 -11.37 -8.36 16.82
N ASN A 81 -12.67 -8.48 16.96
CA ASN A 81 -13.33 -8.69 18.25
C ASN A 81 -13.36 -10.16 18.70
N LYS A 82 -12.86 -11.06 17.86
CA LYS A 82 -12.69 -12.49 18.13
C LYS A 82 -11.27 -12.90 17.80
N ALA A 83 -10.73 -13.88 18.49
CA ALA A 83 -9.44 -14.45 18.16
C ALA A 83 -9.47 -15.06 16.75
N VAL A 84 -8.46 -14.77 15.94
CA VAL A 84 -8.18 -15.39 14.64
C VAL A 84 -6.87 -16.14 14.78
N VAL A 85 -6.93 -17.45 14.78
CA VAL A 85 -5.78 -18.34 14.93
C VAL A 85 -5.47 -19.05 13.62
N HIS A 86 -6.51 -19.38 12.86
CA HIS A 86 -6.39 -20.03 11.56
C HIS A 86 -7.06 -19.23 10.47
N PRO A 87 -6.65 -19.35 9.19
CA PRO A 87 -7.31 -18.67 8.07
C PRO A 87 -8.83 -18.95 8.01
N ALA A 88 -9.26 -20.15 8.38
CA ALA A 88 -10.68 -20.51 8.41
C ALA A 88 -11.53 -19.67 9.39
N ASP A 89 -10.90 -19.06 10.40
CA ASP A 89 -11.59 -18.20 11.36
C ASP A 89 -12.04 -16.86 10.75
N LEU A 90 -11.46 -16.48 9.59
CA LEU A 90 -11.82 -15.28 8.84
C LEU A 90 -13.15 -15.44 8.10
N LYS A 91 -13.60 -16.69 7.88
CA LYS A 91 -14.78 -16.97 7.08
C LYS A 91 -16.02 -16.27 7.62
N GLY A 92 -16.65 -15.48 6.76
CA GLY A 92 -17.87 -14.74 7.10
C GLY A 92 -17.63 -13.52 8.01
N MET A 93 -16.39 -13.16 8.30
CA MET A 93 -16.08 -11.93 9.04
C MET A 93 -16.14 -10.71 8.12
N LYS A 94 -16.70 -9.63 8.64
CA LYS A 94 -16.70 -8.35 7.94
C LYS A 94 -15.43 -7.59 8.30
N ILE A 95 -14.43 -7.62 7.43
CA ILE A 95 -13.11 -7.02 7.62
C ILE A 95 -12.90 -5.90 6.60
N ARG A 96 -12.29 -4.79 7.05
CA ARG A 96 -11.83 -3.72 6.16
C ARG A 96 -10.42 -4.02 5.69
N GLY A 97 -10.22 -4.27 4.41
CA GLY A 97 -8.90 -4.28 3.78
C GLY A 97 -8.38 -2.86 3.52
N GLY A 98 -7.07 -2.68 3.59
CA GLY A 98 -6.41 -1.38 3.37
C GLY A 98 -6.19 -1.04 1.89
N SER A 99 -6.13 -2.04 1.02
CA SER A 99 -5.88 -1.90 -0.42
C SER A 99 -6.61 -2.97 -1.22
N ARG A 100 -6.56 -2.86 -2.55
CA ARG A 100 -7.11 -3.88 -3.46
C ARG A 100 -6.48 -5.25 -3.21
N MET A 101 -5.16 -5.31 -3.10
CA MET A 101 -4.43 -6.57 -2.86
C MET A 101 -4.86 -7.25 -1.56
N VAL A 102 -5.01 -6.47 -0.48
CA VAL A 102 -5.48 -7.00 0.81
C VAL A 102 -6.93 -7.49 0.71
N ASN A 103 -7.79 -6.81 -0.02
CA ASN A 103 -9.17 -7.26 -0.22
C ASN A 103 -9.23 -8.58 -1.01
N GLU A 104 -8.48 -8.71 -2.09
CA GLU A 104 -8.37 -9.95 -2.87
C GLU A 104 -7.85 -11.11 -2.01
N LEU A 105 -6.84 -10.87 -1.16
CA LEU A 105 -6.35 -11.86 -0.21
C LEU A 105 -7.44 -12.30 0.77
N LEU A 106 -8.21 -11.37 1.31
CA LEU A 106 -9.29 -11.67 2.25
C LEU A 106 -10.42 -12.45 1.58
N GLU A 107 -10.77 -12.13 0.34
CA GLU A 107 -11.77 -12.87 -0.45
C GLU A 107 -11.33 -14.31 -0.70
N LEU A 108 -10.05 -14.55 -0.97
CA LEU A 108 -9.48 -15.89 -1.13
C LEU A 108 -9.46 -16.69 0.18
N ALA A 109 -9.38 -16.00 1.32
CA ALA A 109 -9.39 -16.63 2.63
C ALA A 109 -10.81 -16.97 3.15
N GLY A 110 -11.87 -16.46 2.51
CA GLY A 110 -13.29 -16.74 2.81
C GLY A 110 -14.00 -15.67 3.56
#